data_f7b5aa41449871bdd211ee7ada51e0fe
#
_entry.id   f7b5aa41449871bdd211ee7ada51e0fe
#
_cell.length_a   1.000
_cell.length_b   1.000
_cell.length_c   1.000
_cell.angle_alpha   90.00
_cell.angle_beta   90.00
_cell.angle_gamma   90.00
#
_symmetry.space_group_name_H-M   'P 1'
#
loop_
_entity.id
_entity.type
_entity.pdbx_description
1 polymer ?
#
loop_
_entity_poly.entity_id
_entity_poly.type
_entity_poly.pdbx_seq_one_letter_code
_entity_poly.pdbx_strand_id
1 'polypeptide(L)'
;IDVRDNGGGWTTDILLASLTAPNHAYTIPRGADPDKVQKDNYPRDRRLIYAYSRPINVLINQHSFSNAEIFAHSIRTAGRGTLIGTQTFGGVISTGSFSLIDGTTVRRPFRGRYQPDGTDMDNNGAKPDIDVPQTPTDEAAGRDPQLETAVKELLGRIDG
;
A
#
# COMPACT_ATOMS: atom_id res chain seq x y z
N ILE A 1 -3.22 -4.40 -4.90
CA ILE A 1 -4.00 -3.58 -3.93
C ILE A 1 -4.25 -2.25 -4.60
N ASP A 2 -5.48 -1.76 -4.59
CA ASP A 2 -5.84 -0.48 -5.19
C ASP A 2 -6.19 0.53 -4.10
N VAL A 3 -5.44 1.63 -4.04
CA VAL A 3 -5.70 2.77 -3.13
C VAL A 3 -5.90 4.08 -3.90
N ARG A 4 -6.16 3.98 -5.20
CA ARG A 4 -6.58 5.14 -6.01
C ARG A 4 -7.92 5.67 -5.48
N ASP A 5 -8.08 6.97 -5.50
CA ASP A 5 -9.29 7.67 -5.02
C ASP A 5 -9.67 7.37 -3.56
N ASN A 6 -8.76 6.78 -2.78
CA ASN A 6 -8.99 6.47 -1.37
C ASN A 6 -8.66 7.69 -0.50
N GLY A 7 -9.65 8.20 0.20
CA GLY A 7 -9.55 9.40 1.08
C GLY A 7 -8.81 9.16 2.40
N GLY A 8 -8.27 7.97 2.65
CA GLY A 8 -7.55 7.64 3.87
C GLY A 8 -8.38 6.91 4.92
N GLY A 9 -8.02 7.04 6.18
CA GLY A 9 -8.62 6.31 7.30
C GLY A 9 -7.59 5.84 8.32
N TRP A 10 -7.69 4.57 8.79
CA TRP A 10 -6.86 4.04 9.88
C TRP A 10 -6.39 2.61 9.67
N THR A 11 -6.43 2.10 8.43
CA THR A 11 -6.23 0.67 8.15
C THR A 11 -4.79 0.27 7.83
N THR A 12 -3.88 1.22 7.61
CA THR A 12 -2.50 0.94 7.20
C THR A 12 -1.79 -0.05 8.11
N ASP A 13 -1.78 0.18 9.43
CA ASP A 13 -1.04 -0.67 10.36
C ASP A 13 -1.60 -2.10 10.43
N ILE A 14 -2.92 -2.25 10.30
CA ILE A 14 -3.61 -3.55 10.26
C ILE A 14 -3.20 -4.32 8.99
N LEU A 15 -3.19 -3.65 7.84
CA LEU A 15 -2.78 -4.26 6.58
C LEU A 15 -1.30 -4.63 6.59
N LEU A 16 -0.45 -3.74 7.09
CA LEU A 16 0.99 -3.99 7.18
C LEU A 16 1.30 -5.19 8.08
N ALA A 17 0.61 -5.37 9.19
CA ALA A 17 0.79 -6.53 10.06
C ALA A 17 0.62 -7.86 9.30
N SER A 18 -0.28 -7.90 8.32
CA SER A 18 -0.49 -9.08 7.47
C SER A 18 0.47 -9.16 6.28
N LEU A 19 0.82 -8.02 5.70
CA LEU A 19 1.61 -7.95 4.47
C LEU A 19 3.11 -8.05 4.71
N THR A 20 3.58 -7.66 5.90
CA THR A 20 5.01 -7.66 6.28
C THR A 20 5.36 -8.69 7.34
N ALA A 21 4.44 -9.60 7.66
CA ALA A 21 4.72 -10.69 8.59
C ALA A 21 5.93 -11.52 8.09
N PRO A 22 6.97 -11.69 8.91
CA PRO A 22 8.18 -12.40 8.46
C PRO A 22 7.91 -13.89 8.31
N ASN A 23 8.38 -14.46 7.21
CA ASN A 23 8.48 -15.92 7.06
C ASN A 23 9.67 -16.40 7.87
N HIS A 24 9.44 -17.22 8.88
CA HIS A 24 10.50 -17.76 9.74
C HIS A 24 10.64 -19.28 9.67
N ALA A 25 9.77 -19.95 8.92
CA ALA A 25 9.76 -21.38 8.72
C ALA A 25 8.96 -21.75 7.47
N TYR A 26 8.94 -23.03 7.14
CA TYR A 26 8.02 -23.60 6.17
C TYR A 26 7.47 -24.92 6.69
N THR A 27 6.34 -25.35 6.15
CA THR A 27 5.74 -26.64 6.44
C THR A 27 5.63 -27.50 5.18
N ILE A 28 5.77 -28.80 5.36
CA ILE A 28 5.52 -29.82 4.34
C ILE A 28 4.78 -30.98 5.00
N PRO A 29 4.08 -31.83 4.24
CA PRO A 29 3.50 -33.06 4.78
C PRO A 29 4.57 -33.92 5.45
N ARG A 30 4.25 -34.51 6.62
CA ARG A 30 5.18 -35.38 7.35
C ARG A 30 5.61 -36.56 6.49
N GLY A 31 6.92 -36.75 6.36
CA GLY A 31 7.50 -37.82 5.55
C GLY A 31 7.60 -37.51 4.05
N ALA A 32 7.18 -36.33 3.63
CA ALA A 32 7.39 -35.91 2.26
C ALA A 32 8.85 -35.52 2.00
N ASP A 33 9.28 -35.69 0.75
CA ASP A 33 10.59 -35.22 0.30
C ASP A 33 10.54 -33.70 0.11
N PRO A 34 11.37 -32.90 0.84
CA PRO A 34 11.35 -31.43 0.76
C PRO A 34 11.63 -30.87 -0.65
N ASP A 35 12.29 -31.65 -1.50
CA ASP A 35 12.65 -31.21 -2.86
C ASP A 35 11.57 -31.55 -3.91
N LYS A 36 10.55 -32.30 -3.51
CA LYS A 36 9.46 -32.76 -4.42
C LYS A 36 8.08 -32.21 -4.06
N VAL A 37 7.98 -31.43 -3.00
CA VAL A 37 6.69 -30.87 -2.55
C VAL A 37 6.76 -29.36 -2.41
N GLN A 38 5.63 -28.72 -2.62
CA GLN A 38 5.52 -27.29 -2.37
C GLN A 38 5.67 -27.01 -0.88
N LYS A 39 6.54 -26.05 -0.55
CA LYS A 39 6.73 -25.58 0.82
C LYS A 39 5.73 -24.47 1.12
N ASP A 40 4.97 -24.62 2.20
CA ASP A 40 4.09 -23.58 2.69
C ASP A 40 4.83 -22.70 3.70
N ASN A 41 4.84 -21.38 3.46
CA ASN A 41 5.51 -20.44 4.34
C ASN A 41 4.79 -20.31 5.68
N TYR A 42 5.57 -20.32 6.77
CA TYR A 42 5.07 -20.09 8.11
C TYR A 42 5.33 -18.63 8.51
N PRO A 43 4.37 -17.85 9.04
CA PRO A 43 3.21 -18.26 9.83
C PRO A 43 1.86 -18.40 9.08
N ARG A 44 1.86 -18.57 7.77
CA ARG A 44 0.63 -18.67 6.97
C ARG A 44 -0.39 -19.68 7.53
N ASP A 45 0.07 -20.78 8.12
CA ASP A 45 -0.79 -21.83 8.72
C ASP A 45 -1.39 -21.42 10.06
N ARG A 46 -0.98 -20.29 10.64
CA ARG A 46 -1.55 -19.82 11.91
C ARG A 46 -2.86 -19.08 11.66
N ARG A 47 -3.96 -19.69 12.00
CA ARG A 47 -5.32 -19.10 11.87
C ARG A 47 -5.52 -17.80 12.66
N LEU A 48 -4.67 -17.50 13.65
CA LEU A 48 -4.75 -16.29 14.48
C LEU A 48 -4.03 -15.09 13.86
N ILE A 49 -3.15 -15.30 12.86
CA ILE A 49 -2.39 -14.23 12.19
C ILE A 49 -2.55 -14.47 10.70
N TYR A 50 -3.23 -13.55 10.04
CA TYR A 50 -3.30 -13.54 8.57
C TYR A 50 -1.99 -12.98 8.03
N ALA A 51 -1.23 -13.80 7.34
CA ALA A 51 -0.02 -13.38 6.63
C ALA A 51 -0.20 -13.59 5.14
N TYR A 52 0.21 -12.61 4.34
CA TYR A 52 0.19 -12.68 2.88
C TYR A 52 1.60 -12.43 2.36
N SER A 53 2.27 -13.49 1.92
CA SER A 53 3.68 -13.47 1.48
C SER A 53 3.85 -13.42 -0.05
N ARG A 54 2.76 -13.53 -0.83
CA ARG A 54 2.83 -13.49 -2.28
C ARG A 54 3.19 -12.08 -2.79
N PRO A 55 3.79 -11.93 -3.98
CA PRO A 55 4.05 -10.63 -4.58
C PRO A 55 2.80 -9.76 -4.64
N ILE A 56 2.98 -8.47 -4.44
CA ILE A 56 1.92 -7.47 -4.56
C ILE A 56 2.40 -6.25 -5.35
N ASN A 57 1.46 -5.58 -5.99
CA ASN A 57 1.58 -4.22 -6.48
C ASN A 57 0.54 -3.35 -5.81
N VAL A 58 0.80 -2.06 -5.72
CA VAL A 58 -0.13 -1.06 -5.19
C VAL A 58 -0.39 0.00 -6.25
N LEU A 59 -1.66 0.15 -6.62
CA LEU A 59 -2.10 1.23 -7.50
C LEU A 59 -2.34 2.49 -6.67
N ILE A 60 -1.76 3.59 -7.14
CA ILE A 60 -1.85 4.91 -6.51
C ILE A 60 -2.19 5.98 -7.55
N ASN A 61 -2.85 7.05 -7.13
CA ASN A 61 -3.08 8.23 -7.97
C ASN A 61 -3.10 9.53 -7.15
N GLN A 62 -3.25 10.65 -7.84
CA GLN A 62 -3.28 11.99 -7.26
C GLN A 62 -4.43 12.23 -6.27
N HIS A 63 -5.40 11.32 -6.19
CA HIS A 63 -6.52 11.36 -5.24
C HIS A 63 -6.34 10.40 -4.06
N SER A 64 -5.29 9.59 -4.07
CA SER A 64 -4.89 8.84 -2.86
C SER A 64 -4.47 9.84 -1.79
N PHE A 65 -5.14 9.82 -0.64
CA PHE A 65 -5.01 10.87 0.38
C PHE A 65 -4.80 10.30 1.79
N SER A 66 -4.06 11.00 2.63
CA SER A 66 -3.94 10.73 4.07
C SER A 66 -3.43 9.30 4.36
N ASN A 67 -4.21 8.44 5.03
CA ASN A 67 -3.79 7.08 5.40
C ASN A 67 -3.52 6.18 4.18
N ALA A 68 -4.13 6.44 3.03
CA ALA A 68 -3.80 5.74 1.78
C ALA A 68 -2.37 6.07 1.30
N GLU A 69 -1.92 7.31 1.50
CA GLU A 69 -0.55 7.73 1.22
C GLU A 69 0.45 7.12 2.21
N ILE A 70 0.10 7.09 3.50
CA ILE A 70 0.89 6.41 4.52
C ILE A 70 1.09 4.94 4.15
N PHE A 71 0.05 4.27 3.66
CA PHE A 71 0.13 2.90 3.19
C PHE A 71 1.12 2.76 2.01
N ALA A 72 1.00 3.63 1.00
CA ALA A 72 1.90 3.63 -0.15
C ALA A 72 3.37 3.85 0.27
N HIS A 73 3.66 4.87 1.09
CA HIS A 73 4.98 5.11 1.64
C HIS A 73 5.52 3.91 2.42
N SER A 74 4.66 3.28 3.24
CA SER A 74 5.05 2.13 4.07
C SER A 74 5.38 0.90 3.23
N ILE A 75 4.61 0.62 2.18
CA ILE A 75 4.90 -0.48 1.24
C ILE A 75 6.27 -0.29 0.57
N ARG A 76 6.57 0.93 0.12
CA ARG A 76 7.88 1.25 -0.46
C ARG A 76 9.00 1.11 0.57
N THR A 77 8.86 1.72 1.74
CA THR A 77 9.87 1.67 2.82
C THR A 77 10.17 0.24 3.25
N ALA A 78 9.15 -0.62 3.29
CA ALA A 78 9.30 -2.04 3.62
C ALA A 78 9.81 -2.89 2.44
N GLY A 79 9.96 -2.34 1.25
CA GLY A 79 10.31 -3.09 0.04
C GLY A 79 9.31 -4.20 -0.30
N ARG A 80 8.04 -4.01 0.09
CA ARG A 80 7.04 -5.08 0.07
C ARG A 80 6.34 -5.23 -1.28
N GLY A 81 6.31 -4.20 -2.09
CA GLY A 81 5.65 -4.19 -3.39
C GLY A 81 6.02 -2.98 -4.22
N THR A 82 5.62 -2.99 -5.48
CA THR A 82 5.84 -1.92 -6.45
C THR A 82 4.65 -0.97 -6.44
N LEU A 83 4.91 0.34 -6.39
CA LEU A 83 3.89 1.38 -6.54
C LEU A 83 3.73 1.72 -8.02
N ILE A 84 2.50 1.68 -8.53
CA ILE A 84 2.20 1.92 -9.95
C ILE A 84 1.07 2.94 -10.05
N GLY A 85 1.21 3.89 -10.96
CA GLY A 85 0.23 4.94 -11.18
C GLY A 85 0.84 6.32 -11.20
N THR A 86 0.25 7.29 -10.51
CA THR A 86 0.77 8.66 -10.40
C THR A 86 0.97 9.06 -8.94
N GLN A 87 1.81 10.07 -8.71
CA GLN A 87 2.11 10.55 -7.36
C GLN A 87 0.83 10.87 -6.58
N THR A 88 0.79 10.49 -5.31
CA THR A 88 -0.35 10.76 -4.43
C THR A 88 -0.45 12.23 -4.04
N PHE A 89 -1.54 12.61 -3.38
CA PHE A 89 -1.91 14.00 -3.10
C PHE A 89 -0.84 14.76 -2.28
N GLY A 90 -0.28 14.16 -1.25
CA GLY A 90 0.64 14.82 -0.31
C GLY A 90 -0.07 15.49 0.87
N GLY A 91 -1.19 14.95 1.31
CA GLY A 91 -1.96 15.49 2.44
C GLY A 91 -1.85 14.61 3.69
N VAL A 92 -0.65 14.47 4.23
CA VAL A 92 -0.38 13.57 5.36
C VAL A 92 -0.03 14.34 6.63
N ILE A 93 -1.04 14.83 7.30
CA ILE A 93 -0.88 15.48 8.61
C ILE A 93 -2.01 15.09 9.56
N SER A 94 -1.69 14.82 10.83
CA SER A 94 -2.72 14.62 11.83
C SER A 94 -3.37 15.95 12.21
N THR A 95 -4.70 15.98 12.24
CA THR A 95 -5.47 17.16 12.58
C THR A 95 -6.33 16.95 13.80
N GLY A 96 -6.46 17.98 14.63
CA GLY A 96 -7.46 18.07 15.70
C GLY A 96 -8.47 19.16 15.37
N SER A 97 -9.57 19.16 16.10
CA SER A 97 -10.62 20.17 15.95
C SER A 97 -10.88 20.88 17.27
N PHE A 98 -11.25 22.16 17.21
CA PHE A 98 -11.78 22.91 18.34
C PHE A 98 -12.97 23.75 17.87
N SER A 99 -13.90 24.00 18.78
CA SER A 99 -15.09 24.80 18.48
C SER A 99 -14.88 26.25 18.87
N LEU A 100 -15.33 27.17 18.05
CA LEU A 100 -15.43 28.59 18.35
C LEU A 100 -16.69 28.88 19.18
N ILE A 101 -16.79 30.11 19.70
CA ILE A 101 -17.89 30.53 20.54
C ILE A 101 -19.26 30.47 19.85
N ASP A 102 -19.28 30.59 18.54
CA ASP A 102 -20.46 30.48 17.69
C ASP A 102 -20.83 29.06 17.30
N GLY A 103 -20.11 28.05 17.79
CA GLY A 103 -20.28 26.65 17.45
C GLY A 103 -19.56 26.19 16.18
N THR A 104 -18.93 27.09 15.43
CA THR A 104 -18.12 26.74 14.26
C THR A 104 -16.93 25.87 14.70
N THR A 105 -16.65 24.83 13.91
CA THR A 105 -15.51 23.93 14.16
C THR A 105 -14.34 24.30 13.25
N VAL A 106 -13.18 24.48 13.85
CA VAL A 106 -11.92 24.74 13.14
C VAL A 106 -11.01 23.51 13.27
N ARG A 107 -10.56 22.97 12.13
CA ARG A 107 -9.51 21.94 12.09
C ARG A 107 -8.14 22.59 12.04
N ARG A 108 -7.22 22.08 12.85
CA ARG A 108 -5.80 22.50 12.81
C ARG A 108 -4.88 21.29 12.78
N PRO A 109 -3.75 21.35 12.04
CA PRO A 109 -2.71 20.35 12.13
C PRO A 109 -2.04 20.40 13.51
N PHE A 110 -1.61 19.23 14.02
CA PHE A 110 -0.90 19.16 15.29
C PHE A 110 0.23 18.14 15.34
N ARG A 111 0.31 17.20 14.37
CA ARG A 111 1.38 16.20 14.31
C ARG A 111 1.72 15.86 12.87
N GLY A 112 2.96 16.12 12.46
CA GLY A 112 3.53 15.70 11.17
C GLY A 112 3.84 14.19 11.14
N ARG A 113 4.00 13.66 9.93
CA ARG A 113 4.41 12.29 9.63
C ARG A 113 5.66 12.31 8.78
N TYR A 114 6.68 11.57 9.20
CA TYR A 114 7.98 11.56 8.54
C TYR A 114 8.37 10.14 8.14
N GLN A 115 9.03 10.00 7.01
CA GLN A 115 9.68 8.77 6.61
C GLN A 115 10.93 8.51 7.49
N PRO A 116 11.48 7.29 7.51
CA PRO A 116 12.66 6.98 8.32
C PRO A 116 13.88 7.84 7.99
N ASP A 117 13.98 8.39 6.78
CA ASP A 117 15.04 9.30 6.34
C ASP A 117 14.82 10.76 6.76
N GLY A 118 13.71 11.04 7.46
CA GLY A 118 13.32 12.38 7.91
C GLY A 118 12.50 13.19 6.89
N THR A 119 12.20 12.65 5.73
CA THR A 119 11.34 13.32 4.75
C THR A 119 9.92 13.48 5.29
N ASP A 120 9.41 14.71 5.33
CA ASP A 120 8.02 15.00 5.68
C ASP A 120 7.10 14.42 4.60
N MET A 121 6.06 13.69 5.01
CA MET A 121 5.08 13.15 4.07
C MET A 121 4.06 14.22 3.64
N ASP A 122 3.89 15.30 4.43
CA ASP A 122 3.02 16.41 4.03
C ASP A 122 3.67 17.20 2.90
N ASN A 123 2.91 17.51 1.87
CA ASN A 123 3.37 18.08 0.59
C ASN A 123 4.36 17.19 -0.20
N ASN A 124 4.59 15.96 0.22
CA ASN A 124 5.44 14.98 -0.45
C ASN A 124 4.68 13.67 -0.64
N GLY A 125 3.73 13.66 -1.55
CA GLY A 125 2.98 12.47 -1.91
C GLY A 125 3.88 11.30 -2.34
N ALA A 126 3.45 10.09 -2.09
CA ALA A 126 4.17 8.88 -2.49
C ALA A 126 4.31 8.86 -4.02
N LYS A 127 5.56 8.80 -4.51
CA LYS A 127 5.85 8.71 -5.94
C LYS A 127 5.70 7.26 -6.40
N PRO A 128 5.15 6.99 -7.60
CA PRO A 128 5.15 5.65 -8.14
C PRO A 128 6.57 5.17 -8.47
N ASP A 129 6.78 3.86 -8.46
CA ASP A 129 7.98 3.23 -9.01
C ASP A 129 7.86 3.09 -10.53
N ILE A 130 6.63 2.90 -11.00
CA ILE A 130 6.28 2.91 -12.42
C ILE A 130 5.20 3.97 -12.63
N ASP A 131 5.60 5.07 -13.27
CA ASP A 131 4.69 6.19 -13.55
C ASP A 131 3.83 5.87 -14.77
N VAL A 132 2.51 5.82 -14.55
CA VAL A 132 1.51 5.51 -15.58
C VAL A 132 0.34 6.47 -15.41
N PRO A 133 0.22 7.49 -16.25
CA PRO A 133 -0.92 8.39 -16.18
C PRO A 133 -2.21 7.71 -16.65
N GLN A 134 -3.31 8.06 -16.01
CA GLN A 134 -4.67 7.76 -16.48
C GLN A 134 -5.18 9.01 -17.20
N THR A 135 -5.41 8.91 -18.50
CA THR A 135 -5.88 10.05 -19.28
C THR A 135 -7.41 10.09 -19.38
N PRO A 136 -8.03 11.28 -19.58
CA PRO A 136 -9.47 11.34 -19.85
C PRO A 136 -9.93 10.51 -21.05
N THR A 137 -9.04 10.33 -22.03
CA THR A 137 -9.31 9.47 -23.19
C THR A 137 -9.37 8.00 -22.80
N ASP A 138 -8.52 7.57 -21.85
CA ASP A 138 -8.54 6.19 -21.34
C ASP A 138 -9.81 5.94 -20.55
N GLU A 139 -10.18 6.87 -19.67
CA GLU A 139 -11.41 6.79 -18.90
C GLU A 139 -12.64 6.72 -19.80
N ALA A 140 -12.73 7.60 -20.79
CA ALA A 140 -13.84 7.61 -21.74
C ALA A 140 -13.94 6.31 -22.58
N ALA A 141 -12.79 5.65 -22.79
CA ALA A 141 -12.72 4.38 -23.50
C ALA A 141 -12.84 3.14 -22.58
N GLY A 142 -12.99 3.34 -21.27
CA GLY A 142 -13.04 2.26 -20.28
C GLY A 142 -11.72 1.50 -20.14
N ARG A 143 -10.58 2.12 -20.47
CA ARG A 143 -9.26 1.52 -20.32
C ARG A 143 -8.66 1.89 -18.98
N ASP A 144 -7.92 0.97 -18.38
CA ASP A 144 -7.14 1.19 -17.16
C ASP A 144 -5.67 0.78 -17.37
N PRO A 145 -4.86 1.65 -17.98
CA PRO A 145 -3.44 1.37 -18.24
C PRO A 145 -2.62 1.15 -16.96
N GLN A 146 -3.05 1.71 -15.85
CA GLN A 146 -2.40 1.49 -14.55
C GLN A 146 -2.61 0.06 -14.08
N LEU A 147 -3.84 -0.44 -14.11
CA LEU A 147 -4.17 -1.83 -13.77
C LEU A 147 -3.51 -2.80 -14.73
N GLU A 148 -3.57 -2.53 -16.04
CA GLU A 148 -2.93 -3.38 -17.06
C GLU A 148 -1.42 -3.50 -16.82
N THR A 149 -0.75 -2.39 -16.51
CA THR A 149 0.67 -2.36 -16.18
C THR A 149 0.97 -3.15 -14.89
N ALA A 150 0.14 -2.98 -13.87
CA ALA A 150 0.30 -3.68 -12.59
C ALA A 150 0.14 -5.20 -12.75
N VAL A 151 -0.82 -5.65 -13.54
CA VAL A 151 -1.02 -7.07 -13.84
C VAL A 151 0.17 -7.63 -14.62
N LYS A 152 0.60 -6.95 -15.67
CA LYS A 152 1.75 -7.38 -16.49
C LYS A 152 3.03 -7.51 -15.68
N GLU A 153 3.32 -6.51 -14.83
CA GLU A 153 4.49 -6.51 -13.95
C GLU A 153 4.44 -7.66 -12.95
N LEU A 154 3.26 -7.87 -12.34
CA LEU A 154 3.09 -8.93 -11.35
C LEU A 154 3.22 -10.33 -11.94
N LEU A 155 2.65 -10.57 -13.12
CA LEU A 155 2.79 -11.84 -13.83
C LEU A 155 4.25 -12.12 -14.18
N GLY A 156 5.00 -11.11 -14.65
CA GLY A 156 6.43 -11.26 -14.94
C GLY A 156 7.28 -11.67 -13.73
N ARG A 157 6.84 -11.34 -12.51
CA ARG A 157 7.50 -11.78 -11.26
C ARG A 157 7.06 -13.16 -10.77
N ILE A 158 5.92 -13.65 -11.22
CA ILE A 158 5.39 -14.96 -10.80
C ILE A 158 5.88 -16.07 -11.74
N ASP A 159 6.01 -15.75 -13.02
CA ASP A 159 6.35 -16.71 -14.09
C ASP A 159 7.88 -16.87 -14.30
N GLY A 160 8.71 -16.01 -13.70
CA GLY A 160 10.18 -16.02 -13.72
C GLY A 160 10.77 -16.62 -12.48
#